data_11350b2e04faabc2b1f7f8f712324f67
#
_entry.id   11350b2e04faabc2b1f7f8f712324f67
#
_cell.length_a   1.000
_cell.length_b   1.000
_cell.length_c   1.000
_cell.angle_alpha   90.00
_cell.angle_beta   90.00
_cell.angle_gamma   90.00
#
_symmetry.space_group_name_H-M   'P 1'
#
loop_
_entity.id
_entity.type
_entity.pdbx_description
1 polymer ?
#
loop_
_entity_poly.entity_id
_entity_poly.type
_entity_poly.pdbx_seq_one_letter_code
_entity_poly.pdbx_strand_id
1 'polypeptide(L)'
;IDIKNFVDLFLNSYSKKTIFLLGIQSDKPMILLCVSKDISNQFNAGLAVKEISKELGSGGGGPAHFGSSGFNDKNTYKNAYNLFIQHLKKVKIG
;
A
#
# COMPACT_ATOMS: atom_id res chain seq x y z
N ILE A 1 -2.26 -3.03 15.92
CA ILE A 1 -1.05 -2.47 15.32
C ILE A 1 -1.19 -0.95 15.20
N ASP A 2 -0.16 -0.22 15.56
CA ASP A 2 -0.11 1.24 15.39
C ASP A 2 0.49 1.55 14.01
N ILE A 3 -0.38 1.89 13.08
CA ILE A 3 0.00 2.11 11.68
C ILE A 3 0.98 3.29 11.55
N LYS A 4 0.76 4.36 12.29
CA LYS A 4 1.64 5.53 12.23
C LYS A 4 3.06 5.17 12.68
N ASN A 5 3.19 4.48 13.78
CA ASN A 5 4.50 4.04 14.28
C ASN A 5 5.17 3.07 13.31
N PHE A 6 4.38 2.18 12.69
CA PHE A 6 4.90 1.27 11.69
C PHE A 6 5.47 2.04 10.49
N VAL A 7 4.73 3.01 9.97
CA VAL A 7 5.16 3.81 8.82
C VAL A 7 6.42 4.61 9.16
N ASP A 8 6.47 5.23 10.34
CA ASP A 8 7.63 5.98 10.79
C ASP A 8 8.87 5.07 10.90
N LEU A 9 8.69 3.89 11.46
CA LEU A 9 9.77 2.90 11.57
C LEU A 9 10.26 2.47 10.19
N PHE A 10 9.33 2.21 9.27
CA PHE A 10 9.67 1.86 7.89
C PHE A 10 10.51 2.96 7.23
N LEU A 11 10.05 4.21 7.30
CA LEU A 11 10.73 5.34 6.66
C LEU A 11 12.12 5.60 7.25
N ASN A 12 12.30 5.31 8.54
CA ASN A 12 13.60 5.46 9.20
C ASN A 12 14.54 4.29 8.87
N SER A 13 13.99 3.09 8.66
CA SER A 13 14.79 1.88 8.42
C SER A 13 15.15 1.69 6.96
N TYR A 14 14.28 2.10 6.04
CA TYR A 14 14.44 1.89 4.60
C TYR A 14 14.41 3.23 3.88
N SER A 15 15.58 3.78 3.63
CA SER A 15 15.71 5.12 3.07
C SER A 15 15.84 5.17 1.55
N LYS A 16 16.09 4.02 0.88
CA LYS A 16 16.36 4.02 -0.56
C LYS A 16 15.68 2.86 -1.29
N LYS A 17 15.02 3.21 -2.40
CA LYS A 17 14.47 2.28 -3.41
C LYS A 17 13.71 1.09 -2.83
N THR A 18 12.88 1.35 -1.81
CA THR A 18 12.14 0.30 -1.12
C THR A 18 10.65 0.51 -1.28
N ILE A 19 9.94 -0.56 -1.68
CA ILE A 19 8.48 -0.63 -1.70
C ILE A 19 8.09 -1.78 -0.77
N PHE A 20 7.18 -1.50 0.14
CA PHE A 20 6.75 -2.48 1.13
C PHE A 20 5.22 -2.64 1.08
N LEU A 21 4.77 -3.87 0.86
CA LEU A 21 3.35 -4.20 0.85
C LEU A 21 3.04 -5.08 2.04
N LEU A 22 2.11 -4.64 2.89
CA LEU A 22 1.71 -5.38 4.08
C LEU A 22 0.20 -5.62 4.07
N GLY A 23 -0.18 -6.89 4.19
CA GLY A 23 -1.58 -7.26 4.39
C GLY A 23 -1.82 -7.56 5.86
N ILE A 24 -2.86 -6.98 6.43
CA ILE A 24 -3.27 -7.23 7.81
C ILE A 24 -4.59 -7.98 7.78
N GLN A 25 -4.56 -9.24 8.26
CA GLN A 25 -5.75 -10.08 8.33
C GLN A 25 -6.38 -9.94 9.71
N SER A 26 -7.61 -9.42 9.73
CA SER A 26 -8.39 -9.24 10.94
C SER A 26 -9.87 -9.28 10.56
N ASP A 27 -10.76 -8.96 11.50
CA ASP A 27 -12.20 -8.86 11.19
C ASP A 27 -12.46 -7.83 10.10
N LYS A 28 -11.66 -6.77 10.08
CA LYS A 28 -11.65 -5.78 9.01
C LYS A 28 -10.26 -5.75 8.37
N PRO A 29 -10.03 -6.61 7.37
CA PRO A 29 -8.70 -6.69 6.74
C PRO A 29 -8.31 -5.39 6.07
N MET A 30 -7.01 -5.11 6.02
CA MET A 30 -6.52 -3.92 5.34
C MET A 30 -5.18 -4.20 4.67
N ILE A 31 -4.84 -3.36 3.70
CA ILE A 31 -3.58 -3.42 2.99
C ILE A 31 -2.87 -2.08 3.14
N LEU A 32 -1.59 -2.14 3.47
CA LEU A 32 -0.73 -0.97 3.56
C LEU A 32 0.32 -1.05 2.47
N LEU A 33 0.57 0.07 1.80
CA LEU A 33 1.62 0.18 0.80
C LEU A 33 2.52 1.35 1.17
N CYS A 34 3.77 1.06 1.44
CA CYS A 34 4.76 2.06 1.84
C CYS A 34 5.87 2.13 0.80
N VAL A 35 6.36 3.34 0.55
CA VAL A 35 7.40 3.60 -0.44
C VAL A 35 8.42 4.52 0.20
N SER A 36 9.71 4.21 0.02
CA SER A 36 10.76 5.08 0.54
C SER A 36 10.69 6.46 -0.12
N LYS A 37 11.09 7.49 0.62
CA LYS A 37 10.89 8.88 0.18
C LYS A 37 11.63 9.21 -1.11
N ASP A 38 12.77 8.60 -1.34
CA ASP A 38 13.59 8.87 -2.54
C ASP A 38 12.91 8.51 -3.85
N ILE A 39 11.98 7.55 -3.83
CA ILE A 39 11.26 7.12 -5.04
C ILE A 39 9.77 7.48 -5.00
N SER A 40 9.31 8.18 -3.99
CA SER A 40 7.89 8.51 -3.84
C SER A 40 7.36 9.44 -4.95
N ASN A 41 8.24 10.18 -5.62
CA ASN A 41 7.89 10.98 -6.79
C ASN A 41 7.78 10.15 -8.07
N GLN A 42 8.39 8.98 -8.12
CA GLN A 42 8.31 8.05 -9.25
C GLN A 42 7.17 7.05 -9.06
N PHE A 43 6.90 6.66 -7.82
CA PHE A 43 5.82 5.76 -7.48
C PHE A 43 5.09 6.28 -6.25
N ASN A 44 3.90 6.84 -6.48
CA ASN A 44 3.07 7.43 -5.43
C ASN A 44 2.19 6.34 -4.82
N ALA A 45 2.51 5.94 -3.58
CA ALA A 45 1.81 4.86 -2.89
C ALA A 45 0.32 5.19 -2.65
N GLY A 46 0.03 6.39 -2.19
CA GLY A 46 -1.34 6.81 -1.93
C GLY A 46 -2.20 6.79 -3.18
N LEU A 47 -1.67 7.25 -4.30
CA LEU A 47 -2.37 7.26 -5.56
C LEU A 47 -2.60 5.84 -6.10
N ALA A 48 -1.59 4.97 -6.00
CA ALA A 48 -1.72 3.57 -6.41
C ALA A 48 -2.81 2.86 -5.61
N VAL A 49 -2.82 3.06 -4.29
CA VAL A 49 -3.86 2.48 -3.43
C VAL A 49 -5.24 3.01 -3.81
N LYS A 50 -5.35 4.30 -4.06
CA LYS A 50 -6.61 4.92 -4.46
C LYS A 50 -7.16 4.32 -5.76
N GLU A 51 -6.31 4.15 -6.75
CA GLU A 51 -6.72 3.59 -8.05
C GLU A 51 -7.16 2.13 -7.94
N ILE A 52 -6.39 1.30 -7.23
CA ILE A 52 -6.73 -0.11 -7.06
C ILE A 52 -8.00 -0.26 -6.23
N SER A 53 -8.14 0.52 -5.16
CA SER A 53 -9.34 0.50 -4.31
C SER A 53 -10.59 0.89 -5.10
N LYS A 54 -10.47 1.84 -6.00
CA LYS A 54 -11.57 2.29 -6.84
C LYS A 54 -12.08 1.17 -7.75
N GLU A 55 -11.18 0.38 -8.33
CA GLU A 55 -11.56 -0.78 -9.15
C GLU A 55 -12.36 -1.80 -8.35
N LEU A 56 -12.08 -1.92 -7.06
CA LEU A 56 -12.72 -2.89 -6.18
C LEU A 56 -13.96 -2.33 -5.46
N GLY A 57 -14.30 -1.07 -5.71
CA GLY A 57 -15.39 -0.42 -5.01
C GLY A 57 -15.09 -0.14 -3.55
N SER A 58 -13.82 -0.10 -3.18
CA SER A 58 -13.35 0.14 -1.80
C SER A 58 -12.80 1.55 -1.66
N GLY A 59 -12.68 2.01 -0.41
CA GLY A 59 -12.03 3.27 -0.10
C GLY A 59 -10.55 3.07 0.21
N GLY A 60 -9.71 3.98 -0.25
CA GLY A 60 -8.29 3.92 0.06
C GLY A 60 -7.55 5.13 -0.50
N GLY A 61 -6.32 5.31 -0.05
CA GLY A 61 -5.46 6.41 -0.48
C GLY A 61 -4.46 6.78 0.59
N GLY A 62 -3.86 7.94 0.44
CA GLY A 62 -2.88 8.46 1.39
C GLY A 62 -1.86 9.35 0.69
N PRO A 63 -0.82 9.79 1.40
CA PRO A 63 0.26 10.58 0.81
C PRO A 63 1.14 9.75 -0.13
N ALA A 64 2.10 10.40 -0.78
CA ALA A 64 2.94 9.75 -1.78
C ALA A 64 3.76 8.57 -1.24
N HIS A 65 4.17 8.62 0.01
CA HIS A 65 5.02 7.59 0.62
C HIS A 65 4.24 6.47 1.34
N PHE A 66 2.93 6.61 1.48
CA PHE A 66 2.13 5.66 2.25
C PHE A 66 0.66 5.69 1.83
N GLY A 67 0.11 4.53 1.50
CA GLY A 67 -1.32 4.39 1.24
C GLY A 67 -1.89 3.22 2.00
N SER A 68 -3.19 3.28 2.29
CA SER A 68 -3.89 2.20 2.96
C SER A 68 -5.30 2.02 2.40
N SER A 69 -5.78 0.79 2.45
CA SER A 69 -7.14 0.45 2.03
C SER A 69 -7.72 -0.59 2.97
N GLY A 70 -8.97 -0.39 3.40
CA GLY A 70 -9.68 -1.33 4.25
C GLY A 70 -10.73 -2.12 3.47
N PHE A 71 -11.03 -3.33 3.92
CA PHE A 71 -11.98 -4.23 3.27
C PHE A 71 -12.94 -4.81 4.30
N ASN A 72 -14.15 -5.12 3.86
CA ASN A 72 -15.20 -5.64 4.74
C ASN A 72 -15.19 -7.16 4.85
N ASP A 73 -14.53 -7.85 3.92
CA ASP A 73 -14.49 -9.31 3.91
C ASP A 73 -13.16 -9.83 3.39
N LYS A 74 -12.90 -11.11 3.71
CA LYS A 74 -11.62 -11.75 3.37
C LYS A 74 -11.45 -12.01 1.88
N ASN A 75 -12.55 -12.24 1.16
CA ASN A 75 -12.49 -12.53 -0.27
C ASN A 75 -12.06 -11.29 -1.05
N THR A 76 -12.68 -10.14 -0.76
CA THR A 76 -12.28 -8.87 -1.38
C THR A 76 -10.84 -8.53 -1.03
N TYR A 77 -10.44 -8.77 0.22
CA TYR A 77 -9.07 -8.56 0.66
C TYR A 77 -8.07 -9.40 -0.15
N LYS A 78 -8.35 -10.68 -0.34
CA LYS A 78 -7.47 -11.57 -1.11
C LYS A 78 -7.34 -11.12 -2.57
N ASN A 79 -8.46 -10.76 -3.19
CA ASN A 79 -8.46 -10.26 -4.56
C ASN A 79 -7.65 -8.97 -4.67
N ALA A 80 -7.83 -8.07 -3.70
CA ALA A 80 -7.10 -6.82 -3.65
C ALA A 80 -5.59 -7.04 -3.51
N TYR A 81 -5.20 -7.92 -2.60
CA TYR A 81 -3.79 -8.22 -2.38
C TYR A 81 -3.12 -8.72 -3.67
N ASN A 82 -3.79 -9.61 -4.39
CA ASN A 82 -3.29 -10.11 -5.67
C ASN A 82 -3.17 -9.00 -6.72
N LEU A 83 -4.14 -8.08 -6.76
CA LEU A 83 -4.09 -6.93 -7.67
C LEU A 83 -2.92 -6.01 -7.33
N PHE A 84 -2.66 -5.77 -6.05
CA PHE A 84 -1.50 -4.98 -5.62
C PHE A 84 -0.19 -5.64 -6.07
N ILE A 85 -0.07 -6.95 -5.88
CA ILE A 85 1.13 -7.68 -6.31
C ILE A 85 1.32 -7.56 -7.83
N GLN A 86 0.26 -7.73 -8.60
CA GLN A 86 0.33 -7.60 -10.06
C GLN A 86 0.71 -6.19 -10.49
N HIS A 87 0.16 -5.17 -9.81
CA HIS A 87 0.49 -3.78 -10.09
C HIS A 87 1.96 -3.49 -9.81
N LEU A 88 2.48 -3.99 -8.68
CA LEU A 88 3.86 -3.78 -8.30
C LEU A 88 4.85 -4.45 -9.26
N LYS A 89 4.48 -5.58 -9.86
CA LYS A 89 5.31 -6.26 -10.85
C LYS A 89 5.53 -5.41 -12.11
N LYS A 90 4.64 -4.47 -12.38
CA LYS A 90 4.71 -3.59 -13.56
C LYS A 90 5.46 -2.29 -13.29
N VAL A 91 5.75 -2.00 -12.03
CA VAL A 91 6.43 -0.75 -11.65
C VAL A 91 7.89 -0.80 -12.06
N LYS A 92 8.34 0.26 -12.72
CA LYS A 92 9.75 0.42 -13.09
C LYS A 92 10.29 1.67 -12.42
N ILE A 93 11.33 1.49 -11.64
CA ILE A 93 12.00 2.58 -10.93
C ILE A 93 13.46 2.58 -11.43
N GLY A 94 13.82 3.63 -12.12
CA GLY A 94 15.12 3.72 -12.71
C GLY A 94 15.95 4.85 -12.22
#